data_c95031d7f599e0413fcd9ee036e5d95e
#
_entry.id   c95031d7f599e0413fcd9ee036e5d95e
#
_cell.length_a   1.000
_cell.length_b   1.000
_cell.length_c   1.000
_cell.angle_alpha   90.00
_cell.angle_beta   90.00
_cell.angle_gamma   90.00
#
_symmetry.space_group_name_H-M   'P 1'
#
loop_
_entity.id
_entity.type
_entity.pdbx_description
1 polymer ?
#
loop_
_entity_poly.entity_id
_entity_poly.type
_entity_poly.pdbx_seq_one_letter_code
_entity_poly.pdbx_strand_id
1 'polypeptide(L)'
;TTKLYIPPVRPEVVPRPRLIEQFTAGLGHKLTLVSAPAGYGKTTLVSAWLHAADVPFAWLSLDEGDNDPARFFAYLIAALQGIDVEIGRSVQGWLEAPHPPAIESLVTTLINDIARVSTSFVLVLDDHHAITERAIHESIGLLLDRQPSQMHLIIATRHDPPLPLARLRVRGELLELRQSDLRFTAEEATAFLNRSLGLDLSASEVAVLGERTEGWIAGLQLAGLSLQGRDAAGMARFIDEFSGRHQFVLDYLTDEVLKRQAEPVQEFLLRTSILDRLCGSLCDAVVGQDAGPDGAPHQDGQAMLEELQRANLFVVPLDDEREWYRYHHLFAQLLCARLEETRPDLTADLHRRAVAWHEENGLGFG
;
A
#
# COMPACT_ATOMS: atom_id res chain seq x y z
N THR A 1 -19.82 15.60 5.05
CA THR A 1 -19.08 15.12 3.85
C THR A 1 -18.51 13.74 4.14
N THR A 2 -18.67 12.79 3.23
CA THR A 2 -18.31 11.38 3.44
C THR A 2 -16.83 11.16 3.75
N LYS A 3 -15.94 12.04 3.29
CA LYS A 3 -14.49 11.97 3.50
C LYS A 3 -14.02 12.17 4.95
N LEU A 4 -14.83 12.76 5.78
CA LEU A 4 -14.50 13.07 7.18
C LEU A 4 -14.99 12.01 8.16
N TYR A 5 -15.64 10.96 7.65
CA TYR A 5 -16.14 9.88 8.48
C TYR A 5 -15.16 8.72 8.47
N ILE A 6 -14.82 8.24 9.66
CA ILE A 6 -14.08 7.02 9.82
C ILE A 6 -14.90 5.84 9.25
N PRO A 7 -14.32 4.98 8.41
CA PRO A 7 -15.02 3.79 7.93
C PRO A 7 -15.45 2.90 9.10
N PRO A 8 -16.70 2.41 9.11
CA PRO A 8 -17.18 1.56 10.19
C PRO A 8 -16.40 0.26 10.25
N VAL A 9 -16.05 -0.17 11.45
CA VAL A 9 -15.45 -1.48 11.68
C VAL A 9 -16.52 -2.55 11.52
N ARG A 10 -16.29 -3.52 10.65
CA ARG A 10 -17.20 -4.65 10.50
C ARG A 10 -17.14 -5.52 11.76
N PRO A 11 -18.28 -6.11 12.19
CA PRO A 11 -18.30 -6.95 13.41
C PRO A 11 -17.34 -8.14 13.35
N GLU A 12 -17.05 -8.62 12.15
CA GLU A 12 -16.23 -9.81 11.89
C GLU A 12 -14.74 -9.49 11.69
N VAL A 13 -14.28 -8.26 12.00
CA VAL A 13 -12.85 -7.91 11.88
C VAL A 13 -12.03 -8.74 12.87
N VAL A 14 -11.00 -9.39 12.33
CA VAL A 14 -10.04 -10.14 13.15
C VAL A 14 -9.26 -9.19 14.05
N PRO A 15 -9.29 -9.38 15.39
CA PRO A 15 -8.46 -8.60 16.29
C PRO A 15 -6.97 -8.85 16.01
N ARG A 16 -6.20 -7.77 15.99
CA ARG A 16 -4.74 -7.80 15.75
C ARG A 16 -3.99 -7.12 16.91
N PRO A 17 -3.98 -7.71 18.11
CA PRO A 17 -3.43 -7.07 19.32
C PRO A 17 -2.00 -6.56 19.13
N ARG A 18 -1.13 -7.34 18.48
CA ARG A 18 0.26 -6.97 18.19
C ARG A 18 0.39 -5.63 17.44
N LEU A 19 -0.53 -5.34 16.50
CA LEU A 19 -0.51 -4.09 15.74
C LEU A 19 -1.18 -2.95 16.52
N ILE A 20 -2.24 -3.25 17.26
CA ILE A 20 -2.89 -2.29 18.17
C ILE A 20 -1.90 -1.78 19.23
N GLU A 21 -1.10 -2.66 19.80
CA GLU A 21 -0.04 -2.30 20.74
C GLU A 21 1.03 -1.42 20.10
N GLN A 22 1.45 -1.73 18.85
CA GLN A 22 2.40 -0.90 18.12
C GLN A 22 1.85 0.50 17.84
N PHE A 23 0.59 0.63 17.42
CA PHE A 23 -0.05 1.94 17.23
C PHE A 23 -0.07 2.75 18.53
N THR A 24 -0.42 2.10 19.64
CA THR A 24 -0.50 2.75 20.94
C THR A 24 0.89 3.23 21.40
N ALA A 25 1.92 2.40 21.22
CA ALA A 25 3.30 2.80 21.48
C ALA A 25 3.76 3.92 20.52
N GLY A 26 3.22 3.94 19.31
CA GLY A 26 3.51 4.94 18.28
C GLY A 26 3.06 6.36 18.60
N LEU A 27 2.11 6.55 19.51
CA LEU A 27 1.59 7.89 19.89
C LEU A 27 2.66 8.84 20.42
N GLY A 28 3.79 8.32 20.90
CA GLY A 28 4.94 9.13 21.30
C GLY A 28 5.79 9.67 20.13
N HIS A 29 5.54 9.21 18.90
CA HIS A 29 6.23 9.69 17.70
C HIS A 29 5.44 10.82 17.02
N LYS A 30 6.06 11.50 16.06
CA LYS A 30 5.35 12.49 15.23
C LYS A 30 4.45 11.85 14.18
N LEU A 31 4.95 10.80 13.54
CA LEU A 31 4.31 10.15 12.41
C LEU A 31 4.23 8.63 12.63
N THR A 32 3.06 8.06 12.41
CA THR A 32 2.87 6.64 12.10
C THR A 32 2.57 6.48 10.62
N LEU A 33 3.46 5.81 9.89
CA LEU A 33 3.30 5.52 8.47
C LEU A 33 2.84 4.07 8.31
N VAL A 34 1.68 3.87 7.70
CA VAL A 34 1.14 2.55 7.32
C VAL A 34 1.23 2.41 5.81
N SER A 35 2.31 1.77 5.33
CA SER A 35 2.62 1.69 3.90
C SER A 35 2.65 0.24 3.43
N ALA A 36 1.67 -0.14 2.59
CA ALA A 36 1.55 -1.48 2.02
C ALA A 36 0.68 -1.47 0.76
N PRO A 37 0.79 -2.49 -0.12
CA PRO A 37 -0.06 -2.62 -1.31
C PRO A 37 -1.55 -2.56 -1.03
N ALA A 38 -2.37 -2.55 -2.09
CA ALA A 38 -3.81 -2.73 -1.98
C ALA A 38 -4.16 -4.06 -1.29
N GLY A 39 -5.26 -4.08 -0.51
CA GLY A 39 -5.79 -5.30 0.10
C GLY A 39 -5.08 -5.80 1.36
N TYR A 40 -4.14 -5.04 1.94
CA TYR A 40 -3.49 -5.37 3.23
C TYR A 40 -4.24 -4.85 4.47
N GLY A 41 -5.42 -4.27 4.31
CA GLY A 41 -6.28 -3.85 5.41
C GLY A 41 -5.81 -2.62 6.18
N LYS A 42 -5.04 -1.71 5.56
CA LYS A 42 -4.54 -0.48 6.19
C LYS A 42 -5.63 0.35 6.86
N THR A 43 -6.61 0.78 6.09
CA THR A 43 -7.76 1.57 6.54
C THR A 43 -8.53 0.86 7.66
N THR A 44 -8.78 -0.45 7.49
CA THR A 44 -9.47 -1.29 8.49
C THR A 44 -8.71 -1.34 9.80
N LEU A 45 -7.39 -1.48 9.75
CA LEU A 45 -6.54 -1.53 10.94
C LEU A 45 -6.54 -0.20 11.70
N VAL A 46 -6.33 0.92 10.98
CA VAL A 46 -6.35 2.26 11.60
C VAL A 46 -7.73 2.55 12.20
N SER A 47 -8.80 2.24 11.48
CA SER A 47 -10.17 2.38 11.96
C SER A 47 -10.43 1.53 13.21
N ALA A 48 -10.03 0.25 13.20
CA ALA A 48 -10.21 -0.65 14.36
C ALA A 48 -9.43 -0.16 15.59
N TRP A 49 -8.21 0.33 15.39
CA TRP A 49 -7.42 0.91 16.49
C TRP A 49 -8.07 2.17 17.07
N LEU A 50 -8.52 3.11 16.23
CA LEU A 50 -9.17 4.34 16.69
C LEU A 50 -10.48 4.08 17.47
N HIS A 51 -11.25 3.05 17.08
CA HIS A 51 -12.45 2.67 17.81
C HIS A 51 -12.14 2.02 19.17
N ALA A 52 -10.96 1.40 19.31
CA ALA A 52 -10.50 0.80 20.56
C ALA A 52 -9.75 1.78 21.46
N ALA A 53 -9.12 2.79 20.88
CA ALA A 53 -8.37 3.82 21.57
C ALA A 53 -9.31 4.95 22.01
N ASP A 54 -9.28 5.30 23.29
CA ASP A 54 -10.05 6.46 23.82
C ASP A 54 -9.28 7.77 23.56
N VAL A 55 -9.02 8.07 22.28
CA VAL A 55 -8.25 9.25 21.83
C VAL A 55 -9.09 10.03 20.82
N PRO A 56 -9.24 11.35 21.00
CA PRO A 56 -9.85 12.20 19.97
C PRO A 56 -9.13 12.09 18.64
N PHE A 57 -9.85 12.05 17.54
CA PHE A 57 -9.24 11.94 16.21
C PHE A 57 -9.96 12.80 15.16
N ALA A 58 -9.20 13.23 14.17
CA ALA A 58 -9.66 13.81 12.92
C ALA A 58 -9.33 12.86 11.77
N TRP A 59 -10.30 12.55 10.92
CA TRP A 59 -10.14 11.63 9.79
C TRP A 59 -10.34 12.36 8.47
N LEU A 60 -9.46 12.13 7.52
CA LEU A 60 -9.59 12.61 6.15
C LEU A 60 -9.20 11.49 5.17
N SER A 61 -10.20 10.96 4.43
CA SER A 61 -9.97 10.09 3.28
C SER A 61 -9.70 10.92 2.03
N LEU A 62 -8.58 10.66 1.39
CA LEU A 62 -8.08 11.42 0.23
C LEU A 62 -8.46 10.74 -1.08
N ASP A 63 -8.71 11.54 -2.11
CA ASP A 63 -8.87 11.08 -3.50
C ASP A 63 -8.12 12.01 -4.48
N GLU A 64 -8.10 11.65 -5.75
CA GLU A 64 -7.40 12.40 -6.80
C GLU A 64 -7.88 13.87 -6.91
N GLY A 65 -9.13 14.15 -6.57
CA GLY A 65 -9.66 15.53 -6.56
C GLY A 65 -9.02 16.41 -5.50
N ASP A 66 -8.41 15.82 -4.46
CA ASP A 66 -7.73 16.57 -3.39
C ASP A 66 -6.30 17.00 -3.79
N ASN A 67 -5.89 16.79 -5.04
CA ASN A 67 -4.69 17.40 -5.60
C ASN A 67 -4.83 18.91 -5.83
N ASP A 68 -6.04 19.47 -5.73
CA ASP A 68 -6.25 20.91 -5.61
C ASP A 68 -5.91 21.35 -4.17
N PRO A 69 -4.88 22.21 -3.96
CA PRO A 69 -4.48 22.62 -2.62
C PRO A 69 -5.60 23.33 -1.82
N ALA A 70 -6.43 24.13 -2.49
CA ALA A 70 -7.52 24.82 -1.81
C ALA A 70 -8.55 23.81 -1.26
N ARG A 71 -8.89 22.82 -2.08
CA ARG A 71 -9.77 21.72 -1.69
C ARG A 71 -9.17 20.84 -0.58
N PHE A 72 -7.89 20.47 -0.70
CA PHE A 72 -7.18 19.72 0.33
C PHE A 72 -7.24 20.42 1.68
N PHE A 73 -6.84 21.71 1.73
CA PHE A 73 -6.85 22.46 2.98
C PHE A 73 -8.26 22.72 3.52
N ALA A 74 -9.25 22.90 2.66
CA ALA A 74 -10.64 23.03 3.10
C ALA A 74 -11.11 21.77 3.85
N TYR A 75 -10.83 20.57 3.32
CA TYR A 75 -11.16 19.31 4.00
C TYR A 75 -10.30 19.05 5.24
N LEU A 76 -9.00 19.37 5.19
CA LEU A 76 -8.11 19.24 6.35
C LEU A 76 -8.60 20.11 7.52
N ILE A 77 -8.94 21.38 7.25
CA ILE A 77 -9.49 22.28 8.25
C ILE A 77 -10.82 21.73 8.79
N ALA A 78 -11.71 21.28 7.90
CA ALA A 78 -12.99 20.72 8.32
C ALA A 78 -12.84 19.46 9.20
N ALA A 79 -11.83 18.62 8.92
CA ALA A 79 -11.49 17.47 9.77
C ALA A 79 -10.99 17.92 11.16
N LEU A 80 -10.06 18.87 11.19
CA LEU A 80 -9.49 19.42 12.42
C LEU A 80 -10.51 20.19 13.27
N GLN A 81 -11.51 20.81 12.66
CA GLN A 81 -12.63 21.46 13.37
C GLN A 81 -13.52 20.45 14.12
N GLY A 82 -13.43 19.17 13.80
CA GLY A 82 -14.00 18.10 14.63
C GLY A 82 -13.32 17.96 15.99
N ILE A 83 -12.08 18.42 16.13
CA ILE A 83 -11.33 18.46 17.40
C ILE A 83 -11.58 19.77 18.14
N ASP A 84 -11.38 20.91 17.46
CA ASP A 84 -11.64 22.23 17.99
C ASP A 84 -12.11 23.17 16.87
N VAL A 85 -13.29 23.74 17.00
CA VAL A 85 -13.94 24.59 15.99
C VAL A 85 -13.17 25.87 15.64
N GLU A 86 -12.22 26.28 16.47
CA GLU A 86 -11.38 27.44 16.22
C GLU A 86 -10.20 27.16 15.30
N ILE A 87 -9.83 25.88 15.08
CA ILE A 87 -8.72 25.53 14.19
C ILE A 87 -9.05 25.98 12.77
N GLY A 88 -8.14 26.74 12.17
CA GLY A 88 -8.22 27.19 10.79
C GLY A 88 -9.31 28.22 10.48
N ARG A 89 -10.05 28.69 11.47
CA ARG A 89 -11.14 29.69 11.29
C ARG A 89 -10.64 30.98 10.63
N SER A 90 -9.44 31.41 11.00
CA SER A 90 -8.83 32.63 10.45
C SER A 90 -8.37 32.47 9.00
N VAL A 91 -8.13 31.25 8.53
CA VAL A 91 -7.62 30.97 7.19
C VAL A 91 -8.67 30.46 6.21
N GLN A 92 -9.88 30.13 6.66
CA GLN A 92 -10.97 29.70 5.77
C GLN A 92 -11.25 30.72 4.65
N GLY A 93 -11.31 32.01 5.00
CA GLY A 93 -11.51 33.07 4.02
C GLY A 93 -10.35 33.25 3.03
N TRP A 94 -9.15 32.70 3.33
CA TRP A 94 -8.01 32.79 2.43
C TRP A 94 -8.14 31.82 1.26
N LEU A 95 -8.78 30.66 1.47
CA LEU A 95 -8.98 29.66 0.43
C LEU A 95 -9.92 30.13 -0.69
N GLU A 96 -10.83 31.07 -0.37
CA GLU A 96 -11.79 31.68 -1.30
C GLU A 96 -11.31 33.01 -1.88
N ALA A 97 -10.15 33.50 -1.42
CA ALA A 97 -9.64 34.80 -1.84
C ALA A 97 -9.13 34.76 -3.30
N PRO A 98 -9.35 35.81 -4.12
CA PRO A 98 -8.81 35.90 -5.48
C PRO A 98 -7.28 35.80 -5.54
N HIS A 99 -6.59 36.18 -4.46
CA HIS A 99 -5.14 36.09 -4.30
C HIS A 99 -4.85 35.47 -2.94
N PRO A 100 -4.86 34.13 -2.84
CA PRO A 100 -4.58 33.44 -1.59
C PRO A 100 -3.13 33.73 -1.14
N PRO A 101 -2.86 33.85 0.16
CA PRO A 101 -1.52 33.96 0.68
C PRO A 101 -0.73 32.67 0.38
N ALA A 102 0.60 32.74 0.54
CA ALA A 102 1.45 31.56 0.36
C ALA A 102 0.98 30.42 1.28
N ILE A 103 0.95 29.20 0.75
CA ILE A 103 0.53 27.98 1.46
C ILE A 103 1.28 27.82 2.78
N GLU A 104 2.57 28.19 2.82
CA GLU A 104 3.39 28.16 4.03
C GLU A 104 2.80 29.02 5.18
N SER A 105 2.20 30.18 4.85
CA SER A 105 1.55 31.05 5.83
C SER A 105 0.27 30.39 6.39
N LEU A 106 -0.49 29.72 5.54
CA LEU A 106 -1.66 28.95 5.92
C LEU A 106 -1.26 27.81 6.89
N VAL A 107 -0.27 27.00 6.52
CA VAL A 107 0.22 25.89 7.35
C VAL A 107 0.76 26.40 8.69
N THR A 108 1.51 27.51 8.68
CA THR A 108 2.03 28.11 9.92
C THR A 108 0.88 28.56 10.85
N THR A 109 -0.17 29.12 10.28
CA THR A 109 -1.35 29.53 11.07
C THR A 109 -2.07 28.31 11.65
N LEU A 110 -2.25 27.24 10.87
CA LEU A 110 -2.83 25.99 11.36
C LEU A 110 -2.00 25.36 12.49
N ILE A 111 -0.66 25.37 12.36
CA ILE A 111 0.25 24.88 13.41
C ILE A 111 0.03 25.68 14.71
N ASN A 112 -0.08 27.00 14.60
CA ASN A 112 -0.33 27.87 15.76
C ASN A 112 -1.71 27.62 16.41
N ASP A 113 -2.73 27.37 15.60
CA ASP A 113 -4.06 27.05 16.11
C ASP A 113 -4.06 25.68 16.80
N ILE A 114 -3.45 24.67 16.19
CA ILE A 114 -3.29 23.32 16.78
C ILE A 114 -2.52 23.39 18.10
N ALA A 115 -1.47 24.24 18.19
CA ALA A 115 -0.69 24.40 19.42
C ALA A 115 -1.49 24.96 20.61
N ARG A 116 -2.67 25.56 20.37
CA ARG A 116 -3.57 26.04 21.43
C ARG A 116 -4.54 24.98 21.94
N VAL A 117 -4.67 23.87 21.21
CA VAL A 117 -5.52 22.74 21.64
C VAL A 117 -4.95 22.13 22.91
N SER A 118 -5.77 21.97 23.94
CA SER A 118 -5.33 21.44 25.24
C SER A 118 -5.31 19.91 25.31
N THR A 119 -5.99 19.24 24.37
CA THR A 119 -6.17 17.78 24.36
C THR A 119 -5.31 17.17 23.25
N SER A 120 -4.62 16.07 23.56
CA SER A 120 -3.93 15.31 22.52
C SER A 120 -4.92 14.61 21.59
N PHE A 121 -4.61 14.59 20.29
CA PHE A 121 -5.46 14.00 19.28
C PHE A 121 -4.65 13.40 18.13
N VAL A 122 -5.31 12.59 17.32
CA VAL A 122 -4.74 11.95 16.14
C VAL A 122 -5.34 12.55 14.88
N LEU A 123 -4.51 12.94 13.93
CA LEU A 123 -4.92 13.28 12.57
C LEU A 123 -4.60 12.09 11.65
N VAL A 124 -5.60 11.59 10.94
CA VAL A 124 -5.43 10.50 9.96
C VAL A 124 -5.62 11.03 8.55
N LEU A 125 -4.64 10.77 7.70
CA LEU A 125 -4.72 10.94 6.25
C LEU A 125 -4.76 9.54 5.61
N ASP A 126 -5.95 9.09 5.23
CA ASP A 126 -6.14 7.80 4.59
C ASP A 126 -6.09 7.94 3.06
N ASP A 127 -5.62 6.89 2.38
CA ASP A 127 -5.40 6.86 0.93
C ASP A 127 -4.51 8.00 0.40
N HIS A 128 -3.49 8.38 1.19
CA HIS A 128 -2.57 9.47 0.86
C HIS A 128 -1.86 9.28 -0.50
N HIS A 129 -1.78 8.07 -1.00
CA HIS A 129 -1.21 7.77 -2.33
C HIS A 129 -1.98 8.43 -3.50
N ALA A 130 -3.20 8.92 -3.28
CA ALA A 130 -3.96 9.68 -4.27
C ALA A 130 -3.40 11.09 -4.49
N ILE A 131 -2.57 11.58 -3.55
CA ILE A 131 -1.97 12.90 -3.64
C ILE A 131 -0.65 12.82 -4.39
N THR A 132 -0.54 13.61 -5.46
CA THR A 132 0.66 13.78 -6.29
C THR A 132 1.15 15.24 -6.31
N GLU A 133 0.31 16.18 -5.83
CA GLU A 133 0.62 17.60 -5.83
C GLU A 133 1.75 17.92 -4.83
N ARG A 134 2.86 18.44 -5.37
CA ARG A 134 4.08 18.72 -4.63
C ARG A 134 3.86 19.72 -3.48
N ALA A 135 3.06 20.75 -3.70
CA ALA A 135 2.79 21.78 -2.70
C ALA A 135 2.08 21.21 -1.45
N ILE A 136 1.25 20.18 -1.61
CA ILE A 136 0.60 19.49 -0.50
C ILE A 136 1.63 18.66 0.28
N HIS A 137 2.51 17.93 -0.40
CA HIS A 137 3.58 17.17 0.28
C HIS A 137 4.54 18.08 1.05
N GLU A 138 4.94 19.22 0.46
CA GLU A 138 5.78 20.22 1.13
C GLU A 138 5.08 20.79 2.37
N SER A 139 3.77 20.99 2.31
CA SER A 139 2.95 21.46 3.43
C SER A 139 2.87 20.45 4.58
N ILE A 140 2.67 19.18 4.26
CA ILE A 140 2.69 18.10 5.26
C ILE A 140 4.09 17.96 5.86
N GLY A 141 5.14 18.10 5.05
CA GLY A 141 6.52 18.14 5.52
C GLY A 141 6.78 19.28 6.52
N LEU A 142 6.28 20.48 6.24
CA LEU A 142 6.37 21.63 7.14
C LEU A 142 5.58 21.39 8.43
N LEU A 143 4.38 20.82 8.33
CA LEU A 143 3.56 20.45 9.48
C LEU A 143 4.32 19.46 10.39
N LEU A 144 4.95 18.42 9.84
CA LEU A 144 5.76 17.45 10.58
C LEU A 144 6.98 18.08 11.24
N ASP A 145 7.65 19.01 10.55
CA ASP A 145 8.82 19.70 11.09
C ASP A 145 8.51 20.52 12.32
N ARG A 146 7.38 21.20 12.31
CA ARG A 146 6.91 22.13 13.36
C ARG A 146 5.74 21.58 14.15
N GLN A 147 5.52 20.27 14.12
CA GLN A 147 4.37 19.60 14.69
C GLN A 147 4.22 19.89 16.20
N PRO A 148 3.06 20.41 16.64
CA PRO A 148 2.74 20.53 18.05
C PRO A 148 2.64 19.18 18.74
N SER A 149 3.05 19.10 20.00
CA SER A 149 3.08 17.86 20.78
C SER A 149 1.71 17.23 21.03
N GLN A 150 0.62 17.99 20.85
CA GLN A 150 -0.75 17.53 21.02
C GLN A 150 -1.24 16.70 19.82
N MET A 151 -0.59 16.83 18.65
CA MET A 151 -1.02 16.15 17.44
C MET A 151 -0.11 14.96 17.15
N HIS A 152 -0.70 13.81 16.85
CA HIS A 152 -0.04 12.68 16.24
C HIS A 152 -0.58 12.50 14.82
N LEU A 153 0.29 12.35 13.82
CA LEU A 153 -0.12 12.13 12.43
C LEU A 153 -0.04 10.66 12.07
N ILE A 154 -1.11 10.12 11.48
CA ILE A 154 -1.13 8.79 10.84
C ILE A 154 -1.34 8.98 9.34
N ILE A 155 -0.48 8.38 8.54
CA ILE A 155 -0.63 8.32 7.08
C ILE A 155 -0.79 6.88 6.66
N ALA A 156 -1.94 6.54 6.06
CA ALA A 156 -2.16 5.26 5.40
C ALA A 156 -2.02 5.45 3.87
N THR A 157 -1.16 4.65 3.25
CA THR A 157 -0.77 4.85 1.86
C THR A 157 -0.41 3.53 1.18
N ARG A 158 -0.46 3.50 -0.17
CA ARG A 158 0.01 2.34 -0.94
C ARG A 158 1.53 2.36 -1.15
N HIS A 159 2.15 3.52 -1.21
CA HIS A 159 3.58 3.71 -1.40
C HIS A 159 4.10 4.81 -0.47
N ASP A 160 5.42 4.89 -0.33
CA ASP A 160 6.03 5.90 0.52
C ASP A 160 5.77 7.30 -0.03
N PRO A 161 5.23 8.20 0.81
CA PRO A 161 5.04 9.58 0.42
C PRO A 161 6.39 10.31 0.30
N PRO A 162 6.51 11.36 -0.54
CA PRO A 162 7.73 12.15 -0.68
C PRO A 162 7.91 13.10 0.53
N LEU A 163 7.92 12.53 1.73
CA LEU A 163 8.14 13.20 3.01
C LEU A 163 9.55 12.89 3.53
N PRO A 164 10.09 13.66 4.48
CA PRO A 164 11.45 13.47 4.99
C PRO A 164 11.58 12.26 5.93
N LEU A 165 11.11 11.07 5.49
CA LEU A 165 11.04 9.85 6.29
C LEU A 165 12.39 9.43 6.89
N ALA A 166 13.47 9.55 6.11
CA ALA A 166 14.82 9.22 6.59
C ALA A 166 15.21 10.07 7.80
N ARG A 167 14.91 11.37 7.78
CA ARG A 167 15.19 12.28 8.88
C ARG A 167 14.34 11.95 10.12
N LEU A 168 13.05 11.67 9.94
CA LEU A 168 12.15 11.26 11.05
C LEU A 168 12.63 9.95 11.68
N ARG A 169 13.08 9.00 10.87
CA ARG A 169 13.60 7.70 11.33
C ARG A 169 14.85 7.88 12.19
N VAL A 170 15.81 8.68 11.74
CA VAL A 170 17.06 8.96 12.51
C VAL A 170 16.76 9.65 13.84
N ARG A 171 15.70 10.47 13.90
CA ARG A 171 15.30 11.17 15.13
C ARG A 171 14.44 10.34 16.08
N GLY A 172 14.03 9.12 15.68
CA GLY A 172 13.09 8.33 16.46
C GLY A 172 11.69 8.96 16.51
N GLU A 173 11.30 9.71 15.47
CA GLU A 173 10.03 10.42 15.36
C GLU A 173 9.03 9.70 14.44
N LEU A 174 9.38 8.49 13.96
CA LEU A 174 8.61 7.71 12.98
C LEU A 174 8.37 6.28 13.48
N LEU A 175 7.11 5.86 13.51
CA LEU A 175 6.71 4.46 13.52
C LEU A 175 6.34 4.04 12.11
N GLU A 176 6.85 2.89 11.66
CA GLU A 176 6.54 2.33 10.34
C GLU A 176 5.87 0.97 10.49
N LEU A 177 4.72 0.83 9.85
CA LEU A 177 4.05 -0.44 9.65
C LEU A 177 4.06 -0.75 8.15
N ARG A 178 4.77 -1.81 7.80
CA ARG A 178 5.03 -2.19 6.41
C ARG A 178 4.20 -3.41 6.02
N GLN A 179 4.29 -3.79 4.74
CA GLN A 179 3.64 -4.98 4.22
C GLN A 179 3.90 -6.22 5.06
N SER A 180 5.16 -6.44 5.49
CA SER A 180 5.54 -7.57 6.35
C SER A 180 4.78 -7.61 7.67
N ASP A 181 4.57 -6.44 8.29
CA ASP A 181 3.85 -6.33 9.55
C ASP A 181 2.36 -6.57 9.39
N LEU A 182 1.81 -6.18 8.21
CA LEU A 182 0.39 -6.26 7.90
C LEU A 182 -0.05 -7.64 7.40
N ARG A 183 0.86 -8.55 7.09
CA ARG A 183 0.51 -9.93 6.74
C ARG A 183 -0.26 -10.59 7.89
N PHE A 184 -1.25 -11.39 7.56
CA PHE A 184 -1.91 -12.21 8.57
C PHE A 184 -0.96 -13.32 9.04
N THR A 185 -0.90 -13.52 10.37
CA THR A 185 -0.30 -14.71 10.96
C THR A 185 -1.20 -15.92 10.71
N ALA A 186 -0.71 -17.13 10.99
CA ALA A 186 -1.53 -18.34 10.88
C ALA A 186 -2.78 -18.29 11.77
N GLU A 187 -2.66 -17.74 12.99
CA GLU A 187 -3.76 -17.56 13.93
C GLU A 187 -4.77 -16.51 13.40
N GLU A 188 -4.29 -15.37 12.89
CA GLU A 188 -5.13 -14.34 12.28
C GLU A 188 -5.85 -14.88 11.05
N ALA A 189 -5.18 -15.66 10.18
CA ALA A 189 -5.78 -16.31 9.02
C ALA A 189 -6.85 -17.34 9.42
N THR A 190 -6.58 -18.16 10.45
CA THR A 190 -7.55 -19.11 10.99
C THR A 190 -8.79 -18.40 11.54
N ALA A 191 -8.59 -17.35 12.33
CA ALA A 191 -9.70 -16.57 12.87
C ALA A 191 -10.52 -15.93 11.75
N PHE A 192 -9.87 -15.44 10.71
CA PHE A 192 -10.53 -14.81 9.57
C PHE A 192 -11.35 -15.82 8.76
N LEU A 193 -10.74 -16.92 8.32
CA LEU A 193 -11.40 -17.90 7.48
C LEU A 193 -12.54 -18.64 8.21
N ASN A 194 -12.27 -19.07 9.45
CA ASN A 194 -13.24 -19.91 10.19
C ASN A 194 -14.27 -19.09 10.96
N ARG A 195 -13.85 -18.00 11.66
CA ARG A 195 -14.80 -17.22 12.48
C ARG A 195 -15.50 -16.13 11.66
N SER A 196 -14.74 -15.35 10.86
CA SER A 196 -15.32 -14.22 10.13
C SER A 196 -16.07 -14.67 8.87
N LEU A 197 -15.57 -15.67 8.14
CA LEU A 197 -16.20 -16.17 6.91
C LEU A 197 -17.05 -17.44 7.14
N GLY A 198 -17.05 -18.01 8.34
CA GLY A 198 -17.87 -19.17 8.71
C GLY A 198 -17.45 -20.47 8.03
N LEU A 199 -16.18 -20.60 7.64
CA LEU A 199 -15.61 -21.81 7.08
C LEU A 199 -15.14 -22.73 8.22
N ASP A 200 -15.09 -24.04 7.98
CA ASP A 200 -14.58 -25.03 8.92
C ASP A 200 -13.34 -25.72 8.36
N LEU A 201 -12.28 -24.90 8.16
CA LEU A 201 -11.01 -25.35 7.60
C LEU A 201 -10.09 -25.88 8.70
N SER A 202 -9.41 -26.99 8.40
CA SER A 202 -8.35 -27.52 9.24
C SER A 202 -7.13 -26.59 9.27
N ALA A 203 -6.28 -26.74 10.28
CA ALA A 203 -5.04 -25.96 10.37
C ALA A 203 -4.12 -26.16 9.16
N SER A 204 -4.10 -27.35 8.56
CA SER A 204 -3.32 -27.64 7.34
C SER A 204 -3.88 -26.90 6.12
N GLU A 205 -5.19 -26.84 5.94
CA GLU A 205 -5.83 -26.11 4.84
C GLU A 205 -5.61 -24.60 4.96
N VAL A 206 -5.74 -24.06 6.17
CA VAL A 206 -5.42 -22.65 6.44
C VAL A 206 -3.94 -22.34 6.16
N ALA A 207 -3.02 -23.23 6.53
CA ALA A 207 -1.60 -23.07 6.28
C ALA A 207 -1.29 -23.02 4.77
N VAL A 208 -1.90 -23.91 3.96
CA VAL A 208 -1.74 -23.89 2.49
C VAL A 208 -2.25 -22.57 1.89
N LEU A 209 -3.42 -22.10 2.30
CA LEU A 209 -3.94 -20.81 1.83
C LEU A 209 -3.07 -19.64 2.30
N GLY A 210 -2.61 -19.68 3.55
CA GLY A 210 -1.72 -18.67 4.12
C GLY A 210 -0.39 -18.57 3.36
N GLU A 211 0.21 -19.71 3.01
CA GLU A 211 1.44 -19.77 2.20
C GLU A 211 1.22 -19.23 0.79
N ARG A 212 0.16 -19.67 0.10
CA ARG A 212 -0.14 -19.23 -1.28
C ARG A 212 -0.49 -17.75 -1.37
N THR A 213 -1.13 -17.20 -0.36
CA THR A 213 -1.46 -15.77 -0.29
C THR A 213 -0.34 -14.94 0.37
N GLU A 214 0.70 -15.56 0.90
CA GLU A 214 1.73 -14.91 1.72
C GLU A 214 1.13 -14.03 2.84
N GLY A 215 0.00 -14.45 3.41
CA GLY A 215 -0.75 -13.68 4.42
C GLY A 215 -1.42 -12.41 3.90
N TRP A 216 -1.55 -12.25 2.58
CA TRP A 216 -2.27 -11.13 1.98
C TRP A 216 -3.77 -11.23 2.24
N ILE A 217 -4.32 -10.23 2.95
CA ILE A 217 -5.69 -10.28 3.48
C ILE A 217 -6.73 -10.37 2.37
N ALA A 218 -6.60 -9.58 1.30
CA ALA A 218 -7.55 -9.66 0.18
C ALA A 218 -7.46 -11.00 -0.54
N GLY A 219 -6.27 -11.60 -0.66
CA GLY A 219 -6.10 -12.95 -1.21
C GLY A 219 -6.84 -14.00 -0.39
N LEU A 220 -6.72 -13.96 0.94
CA LEU A 220 -7.46 -14.83 1.85
C LEU A 220 -8.97 -14.60 1.78
N GLN A 221 -9.41 -13.34 1.66
CA GLN A 221 -10.82 -13.00 1.46
C GLN A 221 -11.39 -13.62 0.18
N LEU A 222 -10.67 -13.47 -0.94
CA LEU A 222 -11.09 -13.99 -2.24
C LEU A 222 -11.12 -15.53 -2.25
N ALA A 223 -10.11 -16.16 -1.62
CA ALA A 223 -10.10 -17.62 -1.43
C ALA A 223 -11.28 -18.07 -0.57
N GLY A 224 -11.52 -17.44 0.57
CA GLY A 224 -12.62 -17.77 1.48
C GLY A 224 -13.99 -17.62 0.84
N LEU A 225 -14.24 -16.53 0.12
CA LEU A 225 -15.50 -16.34 -0.62
C LEU A 225 -15.72 -17.40 -1.69
N SER A 226 -14.63 -17.86 -2.33
CA SER A 226 -14.69 -18.92 -3.34
C SER A 226 -14.95 -20.31 -2.73
N LEU A 227 -14.65 -20.50 -1.45
CA LEU A 227 -14.90 -21.74 -0.71
C LEU A 227 -16.34 -21.86 -0.20
N GLN A 228 -17.03 -20.74 0.00
CA GLN A 228 -18.41 -20.75 0.51
C GLN A 228 -19.34 -21.58 -0.37
N GLY A 229 -20.15 -22.40 0.27
CA GLY A 229 -21.14 -23.26 -0.41
C GLY A 229 -20.56 -24.51 -1.08
N ARG A 230 -19.26 -24.79 -0.96
CA ARG A 230 -18.66 -26.04 -1.43
C ARG A 230 -18.76 -27.13 -0.36
N ASP A 231 -18.85 -28.38 -0.79
CA ASP A 231 -18.66 -29.53 0.08
C ASP A 231 -17.17 -29.76 0.41
N ALA A 232 -16.88 -30.62 1.38
CA ALA A 232 -15.53 -30.87 1.84
C ALA A 232 -14.55 -31.30 0.71
N ALA A 233 -15.02 -32.13 -0.23
CA ALA A 233 -14.19 -32.55 -1.36
C ALA A 233 -13.94 -31.42 -2.36
N GLY A 234 -14.92 -30.56 -2.58
CA GLY A 234 -14.81 -29.35 -3.42
C GLY A 234 -13.90 -28.31 -2.79
N MET A 235 -13.94 -28.16 -1.45
CA MET A 235 -13.02 -27.28 -0.72
C MET A 235 -11.57 -27.75 -0.82
N ALA A 236 -11.31 -29.04 -0.55
CA ALA A 236 -9.95 -29.60 -0.65
C ALA A 236 -9.36 -29.41 -2.05
N ARG A 237 -10.11 -29.74 -3.10
CA ARG A 237 -9.68 -29.55 -4.49
C ARG A 237 -9.41 -28.08 -4.80
N PHE A 238 -10.29 -27.19 -4.39
CA PHE A 238 -10.09 -25.75 -4.60
C PHE A 238 -8.82 -25.24 -3.91
N ILE A 239 -8.58 -25.67 -2.65
CA ILE A 239 -7.39 -25.27 -1.91
C ILE A 239 -6.15 -25.76 -2.63
N ASP A 240 -6.12 -26.99 -3.15
CA ASP A 240 -4.99 -27.52 -3.91
C ASP A 240 -4.75 -26.80 -5.25
N GLU A 241 -5.79 -26.25 -5.87
CA GLU A 241 -5.71 -25.59 -7.18
C GLU A 241 -5.63 -24.05 -7.05
N PHE A 242 -5.84 -23.48 -5.85
CA PHE A 242 -5.88 -22.03 -5.65
C PHE A 242 -4.56 -21.36 -6.07
N SER A 243 -4.66 -20.42 -6.97
CA SER A 243 -3.51 -19.72 -7.57
C SER A 243 -3.90 -18.29 -8.01
N GLY A 244 -2.92 -17.51 -8.45
CA GLY A 244 -3.15 -16.19 -9.06
C GLY A 244 -3.91 -16.26 -10.39
N ARG A 245 -4.13 -17.45 -10.96
CA ARG A 245 -4.98 -17.69 -12.15
C ARG A 245 -6.46 -17.84 -11.79
N HIS A 246 -6.81 -17.82 -10.50
CA HIS A 246 -8.21 -17.88 -10.09
C HIS A 246 -8.93 -16.56 -10.45
N GLN A 247 -10.12 -16.67 -11.08
CA GLN A 247 -10.82 -15.53 -11.69
C GLN A 247 -10.94 -14.32 -10.75
N PHE A 248 -11.38 -14.49 -9.52
CA PHE A 248 -11.52 -13.36 -8.58
C PHE A 248 -10.20 -12.70 -8.23
N VAL A 249 -9.10 -13.47 -8.16
CA VAL A 249 -7.76 -12.92 -7.94
C VAL A 249 -7.28 -12.18 -9.18
N LEU A 250 -7.51 -12.76 -10.37
CA LEU A 250 -7.21 -12.13 -11.65
C LEU A 250 -7.92 -10.77 -11.78
N ASP A 251 -9.23 -10.75 -11.55
CA ASP A 251 -10.05 -9.55 -11.67
C ASP A 251 -9.57 -8.47 -10.69
N TYR A 252 -9.40 -8.83 -9.41
CA TYR A 252 -8.96 -7.88 -8.39
C TYR A 252 -7.56 -7.29 -8.68
N LEU A 253 -6.56 -8.14 -8.94
CA LEU A 253 -5.19 -7.67 -9.19
C LEU A 253 -5.08 -6.93 -10.52
N THR A 254 -5.87 -7.31 -11.53
CA THR A 254 -5.92 -6.58 -12.81
C THR A 254 -6.46 -5.17 -12.63
N ASP A 255 -7.61 -5.03 -11.94
CA ASP A 255 -8.29 -3.74 -11.84
C ASP A 255 -7.65 -2.81 -10.80
N GLU A 256 -7.25 -3.36 -9.63
CA GLU A 256 -6.73 -2.56 -8.53
C GLU A 256 -5.22 -2.32 -8.59
N VAL A 257 -4.48 -3.13 -9.36
CA VAL A 257 -3.01 -3.06 -9.41
C VAL A 257 -2.52 -2.79 -10.81
N LEU A 258 -2.71 -3.73 -11.75
CA LEU A 258 -2.05 -3.68 -13.07
C LEU A 258 -2.54 -2.51 -13.95
N LYS A 259 -3.85 -2.35 -14.11
CA LYS A 259 -4.44 -1.28 -14.95
C LYS A 259 -4.17 0.13 -14.45
N ARG A 260 -3.79 0.29 -13.19
CA ARG A 260 -3.46 1.60 -12.61
C ARG A 260 -2.01 2.03 -12.88
N GLN A 261 -1.21 1.16 -13.47
CA GLN A 261 0.18 1.47 -13.81
C GLN A 261 0.26 2.10 -15.20
N ALA A 262 1.29 2.94 -15.41
CA ALA A 262 1.64 3.45 -16.72
C ALA A 262 2.03 2.31 -17.68
N GLU A 263 1.80 2.46 -18.97
CA GLU A 263 2.05 1.44 -19.97
C GLU A 263 3.49 0.86 -19.93
N PRO A 264 4.56 1.67 -19.77
CA PRO A 264 5.91 1.12 -19.65
C PRO A 264 6.10 0.20 -18.43
N VAL A 265 5.46 0.51 -17.31
CA VAL A 265 5.50 -0.31 -16.10
C VAL A 265 4.73 -1.63 -16.31
N GLN A 266 3.56 -1.57 -16.95
CA GLN A 266 2.79 -2.77 -17.28
C GLN A 266 3.61 -3.70 -18.20
N GLU A 267 4.26 -3.15 -19.21
CA GLU A 267 5.09 -3.91 -20.14
C GLU A 267 6.28 -4.57 -19.45
N PHE A 268 6.98 -3.83 -18.58
CA PHE A 268 8.07 -4.38 -17.77
C PHE A 268 7.59 -5.55 -16.90
N LEU A 269 6.49 -5.36 -16.18
CA LEU A 269 5.89 -6.39 -15.31
C LEU A 269 5.54 -7.66 -16.10
N LEU A 270 4.91 -7.50 -17.26
CA LEU A 270 4.54 -8.64 -18.11
C LEU A 270 5.76 -9.39 -18.64
N ARG A 271 6.76 -8.68 -19.17
CA ARG A 271 7.96 -9.34 -19.77
C ARG A 271 8.82 -10.04 -18.72
N THR A 272 8.94 -9.47 -17.52
CA THR A 272 9.76 -10.04 -16.46
C THR A 272 9.03 -11.08 -15.60
N SER A 273 7.73 -11.29 -15.84
CA SER A 273 6.90 -12.23 -15.08
C SER A 273 7.33 -13.69 -15.16
N ILE A 274 8.08 -14.05 -16.20
CA ILE A 274 8.62 -15.40 -16.42
C ILE A 274 9.78 -15.76 -15.47
N LEU A 275 10.28 -14.78 -14.71
CA LEU A 275 11.44 -14.92 -13.84
C LEU A 275 11.01 -15.19 -12.41
N ASP A 276 11.59 -16.24 -11.78
CA ASP A 276 11.37 -16.53 -10.35
C ASP A 276 12.10 -15.53 -9.44
N ARG A 277 13.25 -15.03 -9.89
CA ARG A 277 14.06 -14.02 -9.24
C ARG A 277 14.43 -12.94 -10.23
N LEU A 278 14.49 -11.70 -9.75
CA LEU A 278 14.70 -10.51 -10.55
C LEU A 278 15.95 -9.78 -10.03
N CYS A 279 16.83 -9.39 -10.94
CA CYS A 279 17.86 -8.37 -10.68
C CYS A 279 17.93 -7.44 -11.89
N GLY A 280 18.48 -6.25 -11.73
CA GLY A 280 18.48 -5.23 -12.77
C GLY A 280 18.98 -5.75 -14.11
N SER A 281 20.18 -6.34 -14.13
CA SER A 281 20.81 -6.85 -15.37
C SER A 281 20.06 -8.01 -16.03
N LEU A 282 19.41 -8.89 -15.26
CA LEU A 282 18.55 -9.95 -15.80
C LEU A 282 17.28 -9.36 -16.42
N CYS A 283 16.67 -8.39 -15.75
CA CYS A 283 15.50 -7.67 -16.29
C CYS A 283 15.85 -6.96 -17.59
N ASP A 284 17.00 -6.28 -17.67
CA ASP A 284 17.49 -5.63 -18.88
C ASP A 284 17.67 -6.61 -20.04
N ALA A 285 18.26 -7.77 -19.77
CA ALA A 285 18.46 -8.81 -20.76
C ALA A 285 17.12 -9.37 -21.29
N VAL A 286 16.15 -9.58 -20.42
CA VAL A 286 14.84 -10.15 -20.76
C VAL A 286 13.95 -9.12 -21.49
N VAL A 287 13.86 -7.89 -20.97
CA VAL A 287 13.07 -6.81 -21.60
C VAL A 287 13.64 -6.46 -22.98
N GLY A 288 14.99 -6.53 -23.14
CA GLY A 288 15.68 -6.24 -24.38
C GLY A 288 15.80 -4.75 -24.68
N GLN A 289 16.63 -4.43 -25.69
CA GLN A 289 16.81 -3.05 -26.17
C GLN A 289 15.78 -2.63 -27.22
N ASP A 290 14.71 -3.38 -27.37
CA ASP A 290 13.62 -3.02 -28.26
C ASP A 290 13.00 -1.73 -27.72
N ALA A 291 13.44 -0.60 -28.28
CA ALA A 291 12.86 0.71 -28.02
C ALA A 291 11.34 0.59 -28.17
N GLY A 292 10.59 1.10 -27.18
CA GLY A 292 9.16 1.27 -27.34
C GLY A 292 8.85 2.02 -28.64
N PRO A 293 7.61 2.02 -29.14
CA PRO A 293 7.22 2.56 -30.43
C PRO A 293 7.67 4.01 -30.70
N ASP A 294 8.12 4.73 -29.67
CA ASP A 294 8.54 6.14 -29.74
C ASP A 294 10.04 6.38 -29.47
N GLY A 295 10.90 5.35 -29.45
CA GLY A 295 12.34 5.54 -29.20
C GLY A 295 12.67 6.07 -27.79
N ALA A 296 11.80 5.84 -26.81
CA ALA A 296 12.03 6.21 -25.42
C ALA A 296 13.29 5.48 -24.89
N PRO A 297 14.15 6.16 -24.09
CA PRO A 297 15.34 5.54 -23.55
C PRO A 297 14.96 4.32 -22.70
N HIS A 298 15.70 3.24 -22.87
CA HIS A 298 15.59 2.03 -22.06
C HIS A 298 15.64 2.41 -20.58
N GLN A 299 14.60 2.10 -19.83
CA GLN A 299 14.62 2.26 -18.37
C GLN A 299 15.54 1.19 -17.80
N ASP A 300 16.51 1.60 -16.98
CA ASP A 300 17.39 0.71 -16.21
C ASP A 300 16.54 -0.24 -15.37
N GLY A 301 16.70 -1.54 -15.55
CA GLY A 301 15.94 -2.57 -14.84
C GLY A 301 16.08 -2.46 -13.33
N GLN A 302 17.25 -2.06 -12.82
CA GLN A 302 17.45 -1.86 -11.39
C GLN A 302 16.63 -0.67 -10.89
N ALA A 303 16.66 0.45 -11.61
CA ALA A 303 15.85 1.63 -11.27
C ALA A 303 14.36 1.31 -11.29
N MET A 304 13.89 0.51 -12.25
CA MET A 304 12.50 0.06 -12.32
C MET A 304 12.13 -0.84 -11.13
N LEU A 305 12.99 -1.81 -10.77
CA LEU A 305 12.73 -2.68 -9.60
C LEU A 305 12.64 -1.88 -8.29
N GLU A 306 13.51 -0.90 -8.12
CA GLU A 306 13.47 -0.01 -6.96
C GLU A 306 12.23 0.88 -6.95
N GLU A 307 11.79 1.35 -8.11
CA GLU A 307 10.54 2.10 -8.25
C GLU A 307 9.33 1.24 -7.90
N LEU A 308 9.25 0.01 -8.44
CA LEU A 308 8.20 -0.96 -8.13
C LEU A 308 8.16 -1.30 -6.63
N GLN A 309 9.33 -1.46 -6.00
CA GLN A 309 9.43 -1.69 -4.56
C GLN A 309 8.92 -0.48 -3.77
N ARG A 310 9.37 0.74 -4.12
CA ARG A 310 8.91 1.98 -3.47
C ARG A 310 7.41 2.19 -3.64
N ALA A 311 6.88 1.81 -4.80
CA ALA A 311 5.44 1.84 -5.09
C ALA A 311 4.65 0.69 -4.42
N ASN A 312 5.31 -0.22 -3.68
CA ASN A 312 4.69 -1.42 -3.10
C ASN A 312 3.87 -2.24 -4.14
N LEU A 313 4.41 -2.42 -5.36
CA LEU A 313 3.76 -3.13 -6.45
C LEU A 313 4.01 -4.64 -6.40
N PHE A 314 3.80 -5.24 -5.24
CA PHE A 314 3.95 -6.69 -5.03
C PHE A 314 5.36 -7.23 -5.39
N VAL A 315 6.38 -6.37 -5.32
CA VAL A 315 7.80 -6.72 -5.44
C VAL A 315 8.38 -6.86 -4.03
N VAL A 316 9.05 -7.97 -3.77
CA VAL A 316 9.62 -8.34 -2.47
C VAL A 316 11.14 -8.45 -2.62
N PRO A 317 11.95 -7.67 -1.88
CA PRO A 317 13.40 -7.84 -1.87
C PRO A 317 13.76 -9.19 -1.24
N LEU A 318 14.80 -9.84 -1.75
CA LEU A 318 15.31 -11.11 -1.26
C LEU A 318 16.57 -10.95 -0.42
N ASP A 319 17.20 -9.77 -0.47
CA ASP A 319 18.40 -9.42 0.28
C ASP A 319 18.33 -7.98 0.82
N ASP A 320 19.22 -7.64 1.75
CA ASP A 320 19.31 -6.32 2.37
C ASP A 320 19.99 -5.28 1.43
N GLU A 321 20.80 -5.74 0.46
CA GLU A 321 21.49 -4.91 -0.52
C GLU A 321 20.57 -4.46 -1.65
N ARG A 322 19.37 -5.07 -1.74
CA ARG A 322 18.35 -4.79 -2.77
C ARG A 322 18.88 -5.06 -4.19
N GLU A 323 19.66 -6.09 -4.34
CA GLU A 323 20.11 -6.58 -5.63
C GLU A 323 19.13 -7.57 -6.24
N TRP A 324 18.52 -8.43 -5.39
CA TRP A 324 17.60 -9.45 -5.81
C TRP A 324 16.19 -9.23 -5.28
N TYR A 325 15.21 -9.48 -6.16
CA TYR A 325 13.79 -9.34 -5.87
C TYR A 325 13.02 -10.56 -6.38
N ARG A 326 11.78 -10.66 -5.96
CA ARG A 326 10.77 -11.53 -6.57
C ARG A 326 9.41 -10.83 -6.56
N TYR A 327 8.54 -11.28 -7.43
CA TYR A 327 7.12 -10.93 -7.30
C TYR A 327 6.46 -11.73 -6.18
N HIS A 328 5.39 -11.16 -5.58
CA HIS A 328 4.44 -11.92 -4.77
C HIS A 328 3.82 -13.03 -5.62
N HIS A 329 3.71 -14.26 -5.08
CA HIS A 329 3.32 -15.45 -5.87
C HIS A 329 2.06 -15.26 -6.71
N LEU A 330 0.95 -14.79 -6.10
CA LEU A 330 -0.30 -14.59 -6.83
C LEU A 330 -0.17 -13.54 -7.93
N PHE A 331 0.64 -12.51 -7.72
CA PHE A 331 0.87 -11.47 -8.71
C PHE A 331 1.73 -11.98 -9.87
N ALA A 332 2.79 -12.74 -9.62
CA ALA A 332 3.58 -13.40 -10.64
C ALA A 332 2.71 -14.30 -11.54
N GLN A 333 1.86 -15.12 -10.93
CA GLN A 333 0.97 -16.04 -11.66
C GLN A 333 -0.08 -15.29 -12.51
N LEU A 334 -0.61 -14.17 -12.02
CA LEU A 334 -1.47 -13.29 -12.81
C LEU A 334 -0.71 -12.75 -14.03
N LEU A 335 0.49 -12.18 -13.81
CA LEU A 335 1.28 -11.59 -14.89
C LEU A 335 1.64 -12.62 -15.96
N CYS A 336 2.07 -13.82 -15.56
CA CYS A 336 2.32 -14.93 -16.48
C CYS A 336 1.07 -15.32 -17.28
N ALA A 337 -0.07 -15.48 -16.61
CA ALA A 337 -1.32 -15.80 -17.28
C ALA A 337 -1.71 -14.72 -18.30
N ARG A 338 -1.52 -13.47 -17.93
CA ARG A 338 -1.81 -12.32 -18.80
C ARG A 338 -0.86 -12.25 -20.01
N LEU A 339 0.43 -12.54 -19.80
CA LEU A 339 1.43 -12.63 -20.88
C LEU A 339 1.06 -13.75 -21.86
N GLU A 340 0.74 -14.95 -21.35
CA GLU A 340 0.33 -16.09 -22.15
C GLU A 340 -0.95 -15.80 -22.98
N GLU A 341 -1.91 -15.08 -22.40
CA GLU A 341 -3.16 -14.72 -23.07
C GLU A 341 -2.95 -13.66 -24.15
N THR A 342 -2.17 -12.61 -23.85
CA THR A 342 -2.05 -11.44 -24.72
C THR A 342 -0.93 -11.52 -25.74
N ARG A 343 0.16 -12.23 -25.40
CA ARG A 343 1.39 -12.32 -26.22
C ARG A 343 2.06 -13.69 -26.14
N PRO A 344 1.41 -14.79 -26.53
CA PRO A 344 1.94 -16.13 -26.43
C PRO A 344 3.28 -16.31 -27.18
N ASP A 345 3.44 -15.64 -28.31
CA ASP A 345 4.65 -15.73 -29.15
C ASP A 345 5.89 -15.14 -28.46
N LEU A 346 5.72 -14.19 -27.53
CA LEU A 346 6.82 -13.51 -26.85
C LEU A 346 7.44 -14.39 -25.77
N THR A 347 6.66 -15.24 -25.12
CA THR A 347 7.08 -16.05 -23.95
C THR A 347 8.33 -16.89 -24.24
N ALA A 348 8.40 -17.55 -25.41
CA ALA A 348 9.55 -18.38 -25.79
C ALA A 348 10.83 -17.54 -26.01
N ASP A 349 10.69 -16.32 -26.51
CA ASP A 349 11.80 -15.40 -26.71
C ASP A 349 12.35 -14.89 -25.38
N LEU A 350 11.47 -14.51 -24.46
CA LEU A 350 11.83 -14.05 -23.11
C LEU A 350 12.61 -15.14 -22.36
N HIS A 351 12.15 -16.39 -22.40
CA HIS A 351 12.87 -17.51 -21.78
C HIS A 351 14.24 -17.72 -22.42
N ARG A 352 14.40 -17.61 -23.75
CA ARG A 352 15.72 -17.72 -24.40
C ARG A 352 16.67 -16.62 -23.94
N ARG A 353 16.19 -15.38 -23.81
CA ARG A 353 17.00 -14.26 -23.31
C ARG A 353 17.42 -14.49 -21.85
N ALA A 354 16.51 -14.99 -21.00
CA ALA A 354 16.83 -15.33 -19.62
C ALA A 354 17.91 -16.43 -19.54
N VAL A 355 17.78 -17.50 -20.34
CA VAL A 355 18.79 -18.58 -20.42
C VAL A 355 20.15 -18.03 -20.83
N ALA A 356 20.21 -17.23 -21.90
CA ALA A 356 21.45 -16.63 -22.38
C ALA A 356 22.15 -15.81 -21.29
N TRP A 357 21.38 -14.99 -20.56
CA TRP A 357 21.93 -14.21 -19.45
C TRP A 357 22.51 -15.11 -18.34
N HIS A 358 21.81 -16.19 -17.95
CA HIS A 358 22.30 -17.13 -16.93
C HIS A 358 23.60 -17.83 -17.36
N GLU A 359 23.71 -18.23 -18.63
CA GLU A 359 24.94 -18.85 -19.19
C GLU A 359 26.12 -17.87 -19.16
N GLU A 360 25.89 -16.58 -19.52
CA GLU A 360 26.94 -15.54 -19.52
C GLU A 360 27.39 -15.16 -18.10
N ASN A 361 26.51 -15.24 -17.09
CA ASN A 361 26.82 -14.86 -15.71
C ASN A 361 27.23 -16.05 -14.81
N GLY A 362 27.36 -17.25 -15.36
CA GLY A 362 27.86 -18.41 -14.64
C GLY A 362 26.91 -18.93 -13.55
N LEU A 363 25.65 -18.53 -13.57
CA LEU A 363 24.61 -18.98 -12.64
C LEU A 363 23.92 -20.17 -13.27
N GLY A 364 24.38 -21.39 -12.90
CA GLY A 364 23.73 -22.63 -13.34
C GLY A 364 22.29 -22.70 -12.84
N PHE A 365 21.40 -23.29 -13.66
CA PHE A 365 20.04 -23.59 -13.26
C PHE A 365 20.06 -24.51 -12.02
N GLY A 366 19.63 -23.99 -10.84
CA GLY A 366 19.45 -24.76 -9.64
C GLY A 366 18.00 -25.20 -9.51
#